data_270b05c9326f1b2680127b35557d4704
#
_entry.id   270b05c9326f1b2680127b35557d4704
#
_cell.length_a   1.000
_cell.length_b   1.000
_cell.length_c   1.000
_cell.angle_alpha   90.00
_cell.angle_beta   90.00
_cell.angle_gamma   90.00
#
_symmetry.space_group_name_H-M   'P 1'
#
loop_
_entity.id
_entity.type
_entity.pdbx_description
1 polymer ?
#
loop_
_entity_poly.entity_id
_entity_poly.type
_entity_poly.pdbx_seq_one_letter_code
_entity_poly.pdbx_strand_id
1 'polypeptide(L)'
;MRLTTLLLLFTLAPIAALAQDPAHATEFRRPTPGNGPDGKPRIAFLAHRLGTDHAEGITTLDMNHDGFLDLVSGAYWYENPGALGGDWKQHQYRTVGIHNEFVSDCGEWTIDVNHDGLPDIVTAGWITNGLWWYENPNKPDTLWQKHLIADSYDTEGGVMADINGDGKPDIALAHYNHSGILWVDFSGSQPRVHHVGGKEQDGHGIGVADINGDGKPDILTPHGWFQNIDADNDKWEWHPDWSLGDTGFPILGYDVNNDGHLDLIYGQGHGYGLYWLEQTGTPAHRTWTRHTIDESFSQSHALLLTDIDGDGQPELITGKRYRGHSGNDPGSYDPVVLYAYRIDRTTGTFTRTTLSANGTASAGTQIIAADFDHDGDIDLASAGKLGVHFLENLQINNVPKATREAQQPINRNWPFPNEGKDVPQEDGPQ
;
A
#
# COMPACT_ATOMS: atom_id res chain seq x y z
N MET A 1 6.36 -67.59 -30.74
CA MET A 1 6.37 -66.68 -29.57
C MET A 1 5.52 -65.48 -29.90
N ARG A 2 4.31 -65.44 -29.39
CA ARG A 2 3.40 -64.26 -29.55
C ARG A 2 3.53 -63.37 -28.34
N LEU A 3 3.97 -62.13 -28.57
CA LEU A 3 3.95 -61.06 -27.53
C LEU A 3 2.53 -60.56 -27.40
N THR A 4 1.97 -60.68 -26.21
CA THR A 4 0.66 -60.13 -25.86
C THR A 4 0.91 -58.76 -25.21
N THR A 5 0.55 -57.71 -25.89
CA THR A 5 0.62 -56.33 -25.38
C THR A 5 -0.57 -56.10 -24.43
N LEU A 6 -0.28 -55.88 -23.16
CA LEU A 6 -1.28 -55.54 -22.14
C LEU A 6 -1.56 -54.02 -22.19
N LEU A 7 -2.75 -53.68 -22.66
CA LEU A 7 -3.23 -52.26 -22.68
C LEU A 7 -3.82 -51.96 -21.32
N LEU A 8 -3.11 -51.14 -20.50
CA LEU A 8 -3.68 -50.59 -19.27
C LEU A 8 -4.61 -49.41 -19.64
N LEU A 9 -5.90 -49.62 -19.53
CA LEU A 9 -6.88 -48.55 -19.52
C LEU A 9 -6.85 -47.86 -18.16
N PHE A 10 -6.30 -46.64 -18.10
CA PHE A 10 -6.55 -45.71 -16.99
C PHE A 10 -7.97 -45.16 -17.16
N THR A 11 -8.89 -45.62 -16.36
CA THR A 11 -10.18 -44.95 -16.18
C THR A 11 -9.94 -43.70 -15.35
N LEU A 12 -9.97 -42.54 -16.00
CA LEU A 12 -10.12 -41.25 -15.32
C LEU A 12 -11.48 -41.28 -14.61
N ALA A 13 -11.45 -41.38 -13.28
CA ALA A 13 -12.65 -41.10 -12.49
C ALA A 13 -13.01 -39.64 -12.75
N PRO A 14 -14.28 -39.28 -12.98
CA PRO A 14 -14.68 -37.90 -13.07
C PRO A 14 -14.36 -37.26 -11.72
N ILE A 15 -13.59 -36.16 -11.73
CA ILE A 15 -13.51 -35.25 -10.60
C ILE A 15 -14.95 -34.81 -10.40
N ALA A 16 -15.58 -35.29 -9.34
CA ALA A 16 -16.86 -34.78 -8.91
C ALA A 16 -16.60 -33.30 -8.60
N ALA A 17 -17.13 -32.43 -9.45
CA ALA A 17 -17.27 -31.02 -9.07
C ALA A 17 -17.95 -31.06 -7.70
N LEU A 18 -17.28 -30.51 -6.69
CA LEU A 18 -17.89 -30.30 -5.39
C LEU A 18 -19.16 -29.52 -5.67
N ALA A 19 -20.30 -30.14 -5.53
CA ALA A 19 -21.58 -29.49 -5.64
C ALA A 19 -21.55 -28.39 -4.60
N GLN A 20 -21.56 -27.14 -5.04
CA GLN A 20 -21.72 -26.02 -4.14
C GLN A 20 -22.93 -26.32 -3.26
N ASP A 21 -22.75 -26.22 -1.95
CA ASP A 21 -23.82 -26.38 -0.98
C ASP A 21 -24.98 -25.46 -1.39
N PRO A 22 -26.17 -25.98 -1.68
CA PRO A 22 -27.31 -25.16 -2.08
C PRO A 22 -27.68 -24.07 -1.05
N ALA A 23 -27.27 -24.24 0.22
CA ALA A 23 -27.47 -23.25 1.27
C ALA A 23 -26.56 -22.02 1.09
N HIS A 24 -25.48 -22.13 0.34
CA HIS A 24 -24.58 -21.03 -0.03
C HIS A 24 -24.74 -20.60 -1.49
N ALA A 25 -25.67 -21.21 -2.23
CA ALA A 25 -26.03 -20.73 -3.55
C ALA A 25 -26.53 -19.28 -3.43
N THR A 26 -25.89 -18.40 -4.18
CA THR A 26 -26.11 -16.97 -4.21
C THR A 26 -27.59 -16.63 -4.43
N GLU A 27 -28.38 -16.51 -3.37
CA GLU A 27 -29.76 -16.04 -3.45
C GLU A 27 -29.85 -14.57 -3.87
N PHE A 28 -28.75 -13.83 -3.75
CA PHE A 28 -28.71 -12.43 -4.11
C PHE A 28 -27.35 -12.09 -4.74
N ARG A 29 -27.32 -11.98 -6.05
CA ARG A 29 -26.23 -11.31 -6.76
C ARG A 29 -26.52 -9.83 -6.76
N ARG A 30 -25.62 -9.00 -6.24
CA ARG A 30 -25.66 -7.57 -6.56
C ARG A 30 -25.49 -7.46 -8.07
N PRO A 31 -26.27 -6.60 -8.74
CA PRO A 31 -25.99 -6.32 -10.14
C PRO A 31 -24.57 -5.74 -10.23
N THR A 32 -23.79 -6.22 -11.18
CA THR A 32 -22.53 -5.56 -11.54
C THR A 32 -22.83 -4.10 -11.87
N PRO A 33 -21.93 -3.17 -11.57
CA PRO A 33 -22.18 -1.74 -11.80
C PRO A 33 -22.53 -1.40 -13.26
N GLY A 34 -22.18 -2.27 -14.20
CA GLY A 34 -22.33 -2.05 -15.63
C GLY A 34 -21.42 -0.94 -16.14
N ASN A 35 -21.61 -0.52 -17.38
CA ASN A 35 -20.79 0.54 -17.96
C ASN A 35 -21.36 1.93 -17.65
N GLY A 36 -20.45 2.89 -17.52
CA GLY A 36 -20.76 4.32 -17.46
C GLY A 36 -21.22 4.89 -18.81
N PRO A 37 -21.54 6.20 -18.85
CA PRO A 37 -21.89 6.89 -20.10
C PRO A 37 -20.76 6.92 -21.12
N ASP A 38 -19.52 6.78 -20.68
CA ASP A 38 -18.27 6.70 -21.48
C ASP A 38 -18.03 5.30 -22.08
N GLY A 39 -18.88 4.33 -21.74
CA GLY A 39 -18.75 2.93 -22.17
C GLY A 39 -17.76 2.10 -21.35
N LYS A 40 -17.08 2.69 -20.38
CA LYS A 40 -16.15 2.00 -19.48
C LYS A 40 -16.88 1.37 -18.30
N PRO A 41 -16.33 0.31 -17.67
CA PRO A 41 -16.86 -0.25 -16.44
C PRO A 41 -17.02 0.82 -15.34
N ARG A 42 -18.09 0.74 -14.59
CA ARG A 42 -18.28 1.63 -13.43
C ARG A 42 -17.47 1.09 -12.25
N ILE A 43 -16.61 1.91 -11.72
CA ILE A 43 -15.89 1.61 -10.50
C ILE A 43 -16.84 1.70 -9.31
N ALA A 44 -16.96 0.63 -8.54
CA ALA A 44 -17.77 0.59 -7.33
C ALA A 44 -17.20 -0.42 -6.33
N PHE A 45 -17.09 0.00 -5.08
CA PHE A 45 -16.53 -0.78 -3.99
C PHE A 45 -17.50 -0.85 -2.81
N LEU A 46 -17.39 -1.94 -2.05
CA LEU A 46 -18.03 -2.09 -0.75
C LEU A 46 -16.95 -2.10 0.33
N ALA A 47 -16.97 -1.14 1.23
CA ALA A 47 -16.02 -1.07 2.32
C ALA A 47 -16.47 -1.94 3.50
N HIS A 48 -15.59 -2.84 3.94
CA HIS A 48 -15.70 -3.66 5.14
C HIS A 48 -14.68 -3.19 6.16
N ARG A 49 -15.12 -2.77 7.36
CA ARG A 49 -14.19 -2.45 8.43
C ARG A 49 -13.82 -3.73 9.16
N LEU A 50 -12.54 -4.09 9.13
CA LEU A 50 -12.02 -5.31 9.74
C LEU A 50 -11.65 -5.11 11.21
N GLY A 51 -11.16 -3.93 11.55
CA GLY A 51 -10.77 -3.55 12.90
C GLY A 51 -10.95 -2.07 13.16
N THR A 52 -10.89 -1.67 14.43
CA THR A 52 -11.01 -0.27 14.87
C THR A 52 -9.69 0.25 15.43
N ASP A 53 -8.63 -0.55 15.34
CA ASP A 53 -7.33 -0.20 15.86
C ASP A 53 -6.69 0.88 14.99
N HIS A 54 -6.00 1.79 15.66
CA HIS A 54 -5.25 2.83 15.00
C HIS A 54 -3.97 2.23 14.42
N ALA A 55 -3.86 2.22 13.12
CA ALA A 55 -2.69 1.83 12.35
C ALA A 55 -2.61 2.72 11.11
N GLU A 56 -1.45 2.90 10.51
CA GLU A 56 -1.29 3.72 9.32
C GLU A 56 -0.62 2.96 8.19
N GLY A 57 0.27 2.01 8.51
CA GLY A 57 0.83 1.05 7.57
C GLY A 57 -0.14 -0.10 7.30
N ILE A 58 -0.01 -0.71 6.13
CA ILE A 58 -0.73 -1.94 5.76
C ILE A 58 0.06 -2.73 4.73
N THR A 59 0.13 -4.05 4.91
CA THR A 59 0.71 -4.98 3.96
C THR A 59 -0.10 -6.27 3.88
N THR A 60 0.34 -7.22 3.07
CA THR A 60 -0.35 -8.49 2.85
C THR A 60 0.61 -9.66 2.76
N LEU A 61 0.17 -10.82 3.23
CA LEU A 61 0.83 -12.12 3.09
C LEU A 61 -0.21 -13.25 3.22
N ASP A 62 0.12 -14.43 2.75
CA ASP A 62 -0.63 -15.66 3.04
C ASP A 62 -0.03 -16.30 4.31
N MET A 63 -0.55 -15.90 5.49
CA MET A 63 0.00 -16.28 6.79
C MET A 63 -0.27 -17.73 7.17
N ASN A 64 -1.43 -18.24 6.80
CA ASN A 64 -1.87 -19.59 7.15
C ASN A 64 -1.64 -20.62 6.03
N HIS A 65 -1.08 -20.19 4.88
CA HIS A 65 -0.79 -20.97 3.69
C HIS A 65 -2.04 -21.64 3.09
N ASP A 66 -3.17 -20.96 3.11
CA ASP A 66 -4.42 -21.43 2.51
C ASP A 66 -4.62 -20.95 1.06
N GLY A 67 -3.73 -20.11 0.58
CA GLY A 67 -3.72 -19.55 -0.76
C GLY A 67 -4.45 -18.23 -0.89
N PHE A 68 -5.06 -17.70 0.18
CA PHE A 68 -5.66 -16.38 0.22
C PHE A 68 -4.75 -15.40 0.96
N LEU A 69 -4.66 -14.19 0.44
CA LEU A 69 -3.86 -13.16 1.06
C LEU A 69 -4.55 -12.61 2.31
N ASP A 70 -3.85 -12.67 3.44
CA ASP A 70 -4.25 -12.02 4.68
C ASP A 70 -3.79 -10.56 4.69
N LEU A 71 -4.37 -9.74 5.56
CA LEU A 71 -3.98 -8.36 5.77
C LEU A 71 -3.19 -8.20 7.06
N VAL A 72 -2.17 -7.37 7.04
CA VAL A 72 -1.40 -7.01 8.24
C VAL A 72 -1.44 -5.50 8.42
N SER A 73 -1.78 -5.04 9.62
CA SER A 73 -1.76 -3.62 9.94
C SER A 73 -1.69 -3.41 11.46
N GLY A 74 -0.76 -2.59 11.89
CA GLY A 74 -0.59 -2.25 13.30
C GLY A 74 -0.23 -3.46 14.17
N ALA A 75 -1.01 -3.73 15.19
CA ALA A 75 -0.76 -4.82 16.13
C ALA A 75 -1.22 -6.19 15.64
N TYR A 76 -1.93 -6.26 14.50
CA TYR A 76 -2.69 -7.44 14.12
C TYR A 76 -2.46 -7.84 12.66
N TRP A 77 -2.61 -9.13 12.43
CA TRP A 77 -2.94 -9.63 11.11
C TRP A 77 -4.39 -10.14 11.10
N TYR A 78 -5.02 -10.08 9.95
CA TYR A 78 -6.43 -10.40 9.74
C TYR A 78 -6.51 -11.57 8.77
N GLU A 79 -6.93 -12.74 9.28
CA GLU A 79 -7.09 -13.97 8.49
C GLU A 79 -8.24 -13.79 7.49
N ASN A 80 -7.92 -13.94 6.23
CA ASN A 80 -8.89 -13.87 5.14
C ASN A 80 -9.82 -15.08 5.20
N PRO A 81 -11.15 -14.90 5.19
CA PRO A 81 -12.09 -16.02 5.23
C PRO A 81 -12.12 -16.86 3.95
N GLY A 82 -11.39 -16.47 2.89
CA GLY A 82 -11.33 -17.15 1.61
C GLY A 82 -12.57 -16.95 0.74
N ALA A 83 -12.62 -17.63 -0.40
CA ALA A 83 -13.66 -17.47 -1.43
C ALA A 83 -15.09 -17.74 -0.96
N LEU A 84 -15.29 -18.48 0.12
CA LEU A 84 -16.62 -18.70 0.70
C LEU A 84 -17.13 -17.52 1.51
N GLY A 85 -16.25 -16.56 1.80
CA GLY A 85 -16.55 -15.39 2.60
C GLY A 85 -16.74 -15.71 4.07
N GLY A 86 -16.96 -14.69 4.85
CA GLY A 86 -17.11 -14.78 6.30
C GLY A 86 -16.49 -13.58 7.01
N ASP A 87 -16.32 -13.74 8.32
CA ASP A 87 -15.68 -12.73 9.13
C ASP A 87 -14.16 -12.92 9.09
N TRP A 88 -13.42 -11.86 8.83
CA TRP A 88 -11.98 -11.81 8.97
C TRP A 88 -11.62 -11.96 10.45
N LYS A 89 -10.74 -12.88 10.77
CA LYS A 89 -10.29 -13.10 12.15
C LYS A 89 -9.05 -12.28 12.45
N GLN A 90 -9.06 -11.60 13.58
CA GLN A 90 -7.96 -10.77 14.04
C GLN A 90 -7.03 -11.56 14.96
N HIS A 91 -5.73 -11.53 14.67
CA HIS A 91 -4.68 -12.22 15.42
C HIS A 91 -3.58 -11.21 15.81
N GLN A 92 -3.29 -11.12 17.10
CA GLN A 92 -2.25 -10.20 17.56
C GLN A 92 -0.86 -10.82 17.37
N TYR A 93 0.04 -10.08 16.69
CA TYR A 93 1.42 -10.50 16.50
C TYR A 93 2.44 -9.57 17.16
N ARG A 94 2.10 -8.33 17.43
CA ARG A 94 2.96 -7.35 18.13
C ARG A 94 2.15 -6.39 18.99
N THR A 95 2.85 -5.49 19.68
CA THR A 95 2.28 -4.33 20.36
C THR A 95 2.66 -3.07 19.59
N VAL A 96 1.76 -2.12 19.45
CA VAL A 96 1.99 -0.84 18.78
C VAL A 96 1.81 0.29 19.76
N GLY A 97 2.79 1.18 19.86
CA GLY A 97 2.74 2.36 20.71
C GLY A 97 1.91 3.48 20.06
N ILE A 98 1.16 4.22 20.87
CA ILE A 98 0.41 5.40 20.45
C ILE A 98 0.74 6.55 21.41
N HIS A 99 1.08 7.72 20.84
CA HIS A 99 1.30 8.94 21.60
C HIS A 99 0.62 10.11 20.90
N ASN A 100 -0.35 10.77 21.58
CA ASN A 100 -1.09 11.91 21.04
C ASN A 100 -1.61 11.71 19.60
N GLU A 101 -2.18 10.54 19.31
CA GLU A 101 -2.64 10.11 17.98
C GLU A 101 -1.53 9.75 16.97
N PHE A 102 -0.27 9.91 17.29
CA PHE A 102 0.81 9.30 16.52
C PHE A 102 0.95 7.84 16.89
N VAL A 103 1.24 7.02 15.90
CA VAL A 103 1.38 5.57 16.05
C VAL A 103 2.79 5.15 15.62
N SER A 104 3.33 4.11 16.26
CA SER A 104 4.63 3.53 15.88
C SER A 104 4.54 2.61 14.65
N ASP A 105 3.65 2.95 13.73
CA ASP A 105 3.30 2.15 12.57
C ASP A 105 2.91 3.08 11.43
N CYS A 106 3.90 3.55 10.68
CA CYS A 106 3.69 4.41 9.52
C CYS A 106 4.14 3.74 8.21
N GLY A 107 4.64 2.52 8.26
CA GLY A 107 4.99 1.71 7.10
C GLY A 107 5.14 0.25 7.49
N GLU A 108 4.52 -0.63 6.72
CA GLU A 108 4.60 -2.08 6.86
C GLU A 108 4.90 -2.74 5.52
N TRP A 109 5.81 -3.70 5.52
CA TRP A 109 6.22 -4.43 4.32
C TRP A 109 6.46 -5.90 4.66
N THR A 110 6.13 -6.76 3.71
CA THR A 110 6.30 -8.21 3.83
C THR A 110 7.53 -8.65 3.06
N ILE A 111 8.53 -9.19 3.78
CA ILE A 111 9.79 -9.70 3.22
C ILE A 111 10.24 -10.90 4.07
N ASP A 112 10.73 -11.97 3.44
CA ASP A 112 11.45 -13.06 4.13
C ASP A 112 12.87 -12.59 4.45
N VAL A 113 13.05 -11.98 5.63
CA VAL A 113 14.29 -11.28 6.03
C VAL A 113 15.41 -12.25 6.38
N ASN A 114 15.06 -13.39 7.00
CA ASN A 114 16.04 -14.40 7.46
C ASN A 114 16.22 -15.55 6.47
N HIS A 115 15.47 -15.54 5.34
CA HIS A 115 15.47 -16.56 4.30
C HIS A 115 15.12 -17.97 4.81
N ASP A 116 14.17 -18.05 5.74
CA ASP A 116 13.66 -19.33 6.24
C ASP A 116 12.44 -19.87 5.45
N GLY A 117 11.99 -19.11 4.47
CA GLY A 117 10.85 -19.39 3.61
C GLY A 117 9.50 -18.93 4.16
N LEU A 118 9.50 -18.22 5.29
CA LEU A 118 8.32 -17.58 5.86
C LEU A 118 8.43 -16.06 5.67
N PRO A 119 7.38 -15.40 5.20
CA PRO A 119 7.41 -13.95 5.10
C PRO A 119 7.33 -13.31 6.49
N ASP A 120 8.23 -12.37 6.75
CA ASP A 120 8.28 -11.56 7.97
C ASP A 120 7.63 -10.19 7.73
N ILE A 121 7.42 -9.41 8.79
CA ILE A 121 6.92 -8.04 8.69
C ILE A 121 8.03 -7.05 9.06
N VAL A 122 8.40 -6.22 8.10
CA VAL A 122 9.30 -5.08 8.31
C VAL A 122 8.45 -3.84 8.59
N THR A 123 8.85 -3.01 9.55
CA THR A 123 8.05 -1.83 9.96
C THR A 123 8.92 -0.67 10.39
N ALA A 124 8.44 0.54 10.11
CA ALA A 124 9.00 1.80 10.59
C ALA A 124 7.89 2.72 11.10
N GLY A 125 8.24 3.71 11.91
CA GLY A 125 7.25 4.65 12.43
C GLY A 125 7.85 5.95 12.95
N TRP A 126 6.97 6.91 13.19
CA TRP A 126 7.37 8.25 13.63
C TRP A 126 7.84 8.30 15.08
N ILE A 127 7.13 7.63 15.99
CA ILE A 127 7.41 7.73 17.44
C ILE A 127 8.33 6.63 17.97
N THR A 128 8.66 5.64 17.16
CA THR A 128 9.56 4.54 17.54
C THR A 128 10.77 4.58 16.61
N ASN A 129 11.93 4.92 17.16
CA ASN A 129 13.15 4.90 16.38
C ASN A 129 13.49 3.49 15.91
N GLY A 130 13.98 3.41 14.68
CA GLY A 130 14.46 2.18 14.06
C GLY A 130 13.56 1.64 12.96
N LEU A 131 14.21 0.98 12.01
CA LEU A 131 13.58 0.04 11.09
C LEU A 131 13.70 -1.33 11.72
N TRP A 132 12.57 -1.96 11.93
CA TRP A 132 12.45 -3.22 12.66
C TRP A 132 11.84 -4.30 11.78
N TRP A 133 12.14 -5.55 12.06
CA TRP A 133 11.39 -6.67 11.53
C TRP A 133 10.90 -7.60 12.64
N TYR A 134 9.77 -8.21 12.41
CA TYR A 134 9.13 -9.17 13.28
C TYR A 134 9.20 -10.52 12.60
N GLU A 135 9.93 -11.44 13.24
CA GLU A 135 10.18 -12.79 12.74
C GLU A 135 8.91 -13.63 12.84
N ASN A 136 8.45 -14.15 11.70
CA ASN A 136 7.25 -14.97 11.61
C ASN A 136 7.49 -16.37 12.23
N PRO A 137 6.89 -16.69 13.39
CA PRO A 137 7.08 -18.00 14.03
C PRO A 137 6.24 -19.10 13.39
N ASN A 138 5.49 -18.82 12.32
CA ASN A 138 4.49 -19.70 11.73
C ASN A 138 3.47 -20.24 12.76
N LYS A 139 3.02 -19.37 13.65
CA LYS A 139 2.07 -19.69 14.72
C LYS A 139 1.09 -18.55 14.92
N PRO A 140 -0.22 -18.77 14.71
CA PRO A 140 -1.23 -17.77 15.01
C PRO A 140 -1.22 -17.47 16.53
N ASP A 141 -1.76 -16.30 16.90
CA ASP A 141 -1.95 -15.85 18.28
C ASP A 141 -0.67 -15.88 19.16
N THR A 142 0.47 -15.66 18.55
CA THR A 142 1.77 -15.61 19.21
C THR A 142 2.43 -14.27 18.90
N LEU A 143 2.96 -13.58 19.93
CA LEU A 143 3.76 -12.39 19.72
C LEU A 143 5.08 -12.77 19.04
N TRP A 144 5.42 -12.04 17.97
CA TRP A 144 6.60 -12.29 17.16
C TRP A 144 7.83 -11.69 17.77
N GLN A 145 8.98 -12.29 17.52
CA GLN A 145 10.25 -11.76 17.98
C GLN A 145 10.62 -10.53 17.14
N LYS A 146 10.98 -9.43 17.83
CA LYS A 146 11.36 -8.16 17.23
C LYS A 146 12.88 -8.06 17.07
N HIS A 147 13.34 -7.62 15.90
CA HIS A 147 14.76 -7.46 15.59
C HIS A 147 14.99 -6.09 14.95
N LEU A 148 16.09 -5.42 15.32
CA LEU A 148 16.50 -4.16 14.71
C LEU A 148 17.25 -4.43 13.41
N ILE A 149 16.86 -3.73 12.34
CA ILE A 149 17.59 -3.69 11.07
C ILE A 149 18.56 -2.51 11.05
N ALA A 150 18.03 -1.30 11.31
CA ALA A 150 18.79 -0.07 11.25
C ALA A 150 18.20 1.01 12.18
N ASP A 151 19.03 1.96 12.58
CA ASP A 151 18.51 3.19 13.17
C ASP A 151 17.75 3.99 12.12
N SER A 152 16.55 4.42 12.47
CA SER A 152 15.66 5.23 11.64
C SER A 152 14.95 6.25 12.54
N TYR A 153 14.65 7.44 12.02
CA TYR A 153 14.11 8.54 12.81
C TYR A 153 13.05 9.26 11.99
N ASP A 154 12.01 9.75 12.68
CA ASP A 154 11.00 10.62 12.08
C ASP A 154 10.45 10.08 10.73
N THR A 155 10.15 8.77 10.68
CA THR A 155 9.68 8.10 9.47
C THR A 155 8.16 8.03 9.45
N GLU A 156 7.53 8.69 8.48
CA GLU A 156 6.08 8.57 8.24
C GLU A 156 5.71 7.62 7.10
N GLY A 157 6.68 7.08 6.38
CA GLY A 157 6.44 6.13 5.32
C GLY A 157 7.70 5.81 4.52
N GLY A 158 7.54 4.93 3.57
CA GLY A 158 8.60 4.48 2.69
C GLY A 158 8.04 3.80 1.46
N VAL A 159 8.93 3.28 0.64
CA VAL A 159 8.59 2.56 -0.59
C VAL A 159 9.35 1.24 -0.64
N MET A 160 8.65 0.20 -1.10
CA MET A 160 9.27 -1.09 -1.43
C MET A 160 9.44 -1.16 -2.96
N ALA A 161 10.67 -1.35 -3.42
CA ALA A 161 11.02 -1.44 -4.82
C ALA A 161 12.34 -2.22 -5.00
N ASP A 162 12.62 -2.68 -6.19
CA ASP A 162 13.93 -3.22 -6.57
C ASP A 162 14.85 -2.03 -6.92
N ILE A 163 15.62 -1.55 -5.95
CA ILE A 163 16.43 -0.31 -6.08
C ILE A 163 17.74 -0.55 -6.81
N ASN A 164 18.35 -1.71 -6.61
CA ASN A 164 19.63 -2.06 -7.25
C ASN A 164 19.48 -2.84 -8.56
N GLY A 165 18.26 -3.27 -8.92
CA GLY A 165 17.97 -3.99 -10.16
C GLY A 165 18.31 -5.49 -10.09
N ASP A 166 18.36 -6.10 -8.91
CA ASP A 166 18.67 -7.52 -8.71
C ASP A 166 17.45 -8.46 -8.80
N GLY A 167 16.26 -7.90 -8.92
CA GLY A 167 14.98 -8.62 -9.04
C GLY A 167 14.36 -8.96 -7.69
N LYS A 168 14.87 -8.41 -6.58
CA LYS A 168 14.33 -8.61 -5.24
C LYS A 168 13.85 -7.28 -4.65
N PRO A 169 12.90 -7.32 -3.70
CA PRO A 169 12.41 -6.10 -3.09
C PRO A 169 13.40 -5.54 -2.07
N ASP A 170 13.62 -4.23 -2.15
CA ASP A 170 14.30 -3.40 -1.17
C ASP A 170 13.29 -2.44 -0.52
N ILE A 171 13.65 -1.81 0.59
CA ILE A 171 12.85 -0.78 1.23
C ILE A 171 13.66 0.51 1.32
N ALA A 172 13.08 1.63 0.87
CA ALA A 172 13.64 2.97 1.08
C ALA A 172 12.74 3.82 1.96
N LEU A 173 13.35 4.57 2.88
CA LEU A 173 12.70 5.40 3.88
C LEU A 173 13.19 6.85 3.78
N ALA A 174 12.26 7.79 3.91
CA ALA A 174 12.55 9.19 4.16
C ALA A 174 12.51 9.49 5.66
N HIS A 175 13.40 10.36 6.14
CA HIS A 175 13.57 10.71 7.56
C HIS A 175 13.22 12.17 7.88
N TYR A 176 12.35 12.79 7.08
CA TYR A 176 11.86 14.15 7.28
C TYR A 176 12.95 15.17 7.67
N ASN A 177 13.95 15.35 6.78
CA ASN A 177 15.07 16.29 6.98
C ASN A 177 16.01 15.95 8.15
N HIS A 178 16.06 14.69 8.58
CA HIS A 178 16.94 14.29 9.69
C HIS A 178 18.33 13.88 9.20
N SER A 179 18.44 12.89 8.35
CA SER A 179 19.74 12.25 8.04
C SER A 179 19.97 11.88 6.57
N GLY A 180 19.00 12.16 5.68
CA GLY A 180 18.98 11.66 4.31
C GLY A 180 18.21 10.35 4.19
N ILE A 181 18.22 9.78 3.00
CA ILE A 181 17.48 8.56 2.68
C ILE A 181 18.25 7.35 3.21
N LEU A 182 17.51 6.45 3.83
CA LEU A 182 17.98 5.09 4.16
C LEU A 182 17.31 4.10 3.22
N TRP A 183 18.07 3.18 2.62
CA TRP A 183 17.49 2.03 1.96
C TRP A 183 18.18 0.74 2.38
N VAL A 184 17.46 -0.38 2.28
CA VAL A 184 17.92 -1.69 2.75
C VAL A 184 17.71 -2.72 1.67
N ASP A 185 18.82 -3.37 1.30
CA ASP A 185 18.87 -4.54 0.44
C ASP A 185 18.69 -5.81 1.30
N PHE A 186 17.70 -6.62 0.95
CA PHE A 186 17.38 -7.90 1.61
C PHE A 186 17.83 -9.12 0.81
N SER A 187 18.58 -8.95 -0.25
CA SER A 187 19.01 -10.03 -1.13
C SER A 187 20.05 -10.97 -0.48
N GLY A 188 20.83 -10.45 0.47
CA GLY A 188 21.89 -11.17 1.18
C GLY A 188 21.38 -11.97 2.38
N SER A 189 22.28 -12.73 3.03
CA SER A 189 21.97 -13.49 4.26
C SER A 189 21.71 -12.62 5.49
N GLN A 190 21.94 -11.34 5.40
CA GLN A 190 21.61 -10.30 6.38
C GLN A 190 21.24 -9.03 5.61
N PRO A 191 20.29 -8.24 6.12
CA PRO A 191 19.95 -6.95 5.53
C PRO A 191 21.17 -6.03 5.43
N ARG A 192 21.34 -5.41 4.28
CA ARG A 192 22.44 -4.46 4.03
C ARG A 192 21.88 -3.05 3.96
N VAL A 193 22.33 -2.20 4.87
CA VAL A 193 21.85 -0.82 5.03
C VAL A 193 22.70 0.14 4.22
N HIS A 194 22.06 1.01 3.46
CA HIS A 194 22.65 2.03 2.62
C HIS A 194 22.13 3.42 3.01
N HIS A 195 22.94 4.44 2.80
CA HIS A 195 22.56 5.84 3.04
C HIS A 195 22.82 6.68 1.80
N VAL A 196 21.82 7.51 1.41
CA VAL A 196 21.88 8.34 0.22
C VAL A 196 21.60 9.79 0.59
N GLY A 197 22.51 10.69 0.18
CA GLY A 197 22.36 12.13 0.41
C GLY A 197 22.51 12.53 1.86
N GLY A 198 21.87 13.63 2.22
CA GLY A 198 21.82 14.21 3.56
C GLY A 198 20.50 14.92 3.79
N LYS A 199 20.35 15.53 4.96
CA LYS A 199 19.08 16.14 5.38
C LYS A 199 18.52 17.21 4.42
N GLU A 200 19.36 17.86 3.62
CA GLU A 200 18.90 18.89 2.67
C GLU A 200 18.26 18.30 1.41
N GLN A 201 18.51 17.01 1.15
CA GLN A 201 17.93 16.27 0.04
C GLN A 201 16.80 15.32 0.49
N ASP A 202 16.69 15.09 1.78
CA ASP A 202 15.61 14.34 2.41
C ASP A 202 14.34 15.21 2.49
N GLY A 203 13.23 14.67 2.95
CA GLY A 203 11.98 15.40 3.12
C GLY A 203 10.84 14.48 3.53
N HIS A 204 9.63 15.03 3.49
CA HIS A 204 8.42 14.24 3.68
C HIS A 204 7.94 13.70 2.33
N GLY A 205 8.21 12.42 2.10
CA GLY A 205 7.89 11.73 0.86
C GLY A 205 9.11 11.14 0.16
N ILE A 206 8.90 10.01 -0.50
CA ILE A 206 9.91 9.28 -1.25
C ILE A 206 9.25 8.51 -2.38
N GLY A 207 9.97 8.25 -3.46
CA GLY A 207 9.56 7.38 -4.54
C GLY A 207 10.77 6.69 -5.18
N VAL A 208 10.50 5.68 -6.01
CA VAL A 208 11.51 4.99 -6.80
C VAL A 208 10.99 4.84 -8.22
N ALA A 209 11.72 5.37 -9.21
CA ALA A 209 11.38 5.25 -10.62
C ALA A 209 12.57 5.59 -11.51
N ASP A 210 12.63 5.06 -12.72
CA ASP A 210 13.66 5.38 -13.73
C ASP A 210 13.31 6.71 -14.42
N ILE A 211 13.74 7.83 -13.82
CA ILE A 211 13.39 9.19 -14.26
C ILE A 211 14.08 9.59 -15.57
N ASN A 212 15.24 9.02 -15.79
CA ASN A 212 16.07 9.39 -16.94
C ASN A 212 15.98 8.42 -18.11
N GLY A 213 15.32 7.27 -17.94
CA GLY A 213 15.15 6.24 -18.96
C GLY A 213 16.43 5.42 -19.23
N ASP A 214 17.35 5.34 -18.24
CA ASP A 214 18.60 4.59 -18.40
C ASP A 214 18.49 3.11 -18.00
N GLY A 215 17.33 2.68 -17.52
CA GLY A 215 17.00 1.32 -17.12
C GLY A 215 17.35 1.01 -15.68
N LYS A 216 17.72 2.01 -14.86
CA LYS A 216 17.99 1.86 -13.43
C LYS A 216 16.99 2.66 -12.62
N PRO A 217 16.48 2.11 -11.51
CA PRO A 217 15.60 2.85 -10.62
C PRO A 217 16.36 3.98 -9.92
N ASP A 218 15.81 5.19 -9.93
CA ASP A 218 16.31 6.36 -9.24
C ASP A 218 15.49 6.59 -7.96
N ILE A 219 16.07 7.28 -6.97
CA ILE A 219 15.36 7.66 -5.74
C ILE A 219 14.82 9.08 -5.88
N LEU A 220 13.50 9.24 -5.70
CA LEU A 220 12.78 10.51 -5.79
C LEU A 220 12.54 11.07 -4.39
N THR A 221 12.79 12.36 -4.21
CA THR A 221 12.49 13.09 -2.96
C THR A 221 11.68 14.35 -3.27
N PRO A 222 11.10 15.03 -2.28
CA PRO A 222 10.41 16.29 -2.53
C PRO A 222 11.29 17.42 -3.07
N HIS A 223 12.62 17.29 -2.98
CA HIS A 223 13.59 18.32 -3.35
C HIS A 223 14.35 18.06 -4.63
N GLY A 224 14.11 16.90 -5.27
CA GLY A 224 14.81 16.44 -6.46
C GLY A 224 14.95 14.92 -6.47
N TRP A 225 15.97 14.42 -7.15
CA TRP A 225 16.16 12.98 -7.30
C TRP A 225 17.63 12.59 -7.30
N PHE A 226 17.90 11.36 -6.88
CA PHE A 226 19.20 10.73 -6.94
C PHE A 226 19.25 9.76 -8.10
N GLN A 227 20.05 10.11 -9.11
CA GLN A 227 20.31 9.20 -10.23
C GLN A 227 21.13 8.01 -9.73
N ASN A 228 20.66 6.81 -10.03
CA ASN A 228 21.35 5.57 -9.74
C ASN A 228 22.53 5.34 -10.72
N ILE A 229 23.74 5.63 -10.29
CA ILE A 229 24.94 5.29 -11.07
C ILE A 229 25.37 3.84 -10.79
N ASP A 230 25.39 3.45 -9.49
CA ASP A 230 25.80 2.14 -9.01
C ASP A 230 25.32 1.99 -7.55
N ALA A 231 24.06 1.59 -7.37
CA ALA A 231 23.38 1.55 -6.07
C ALA A 231 24.11 0.63 -5.07
N ASP A 232 24.60 -0.53 -5.51
CA ASP A 232 25.34 -1.47 -4.68
C ASP A 232 26.62 -0.90 -4.07
N ASN A 233 27.20 0.13 -4.68
CA ASN A 233 28.41 0.81 -4.23
C ASN A 233 28.14 2.24 -3.75
N ASP A 234 26.90 2.58 -3.41
CA ASP A 234 26.46 3.88 -2.89
C ASP A 234 26.84 5.06 -3.80
N LYS A 235 26.82 4.86 -5.13
CA LYS A 235 27.13 5.90 -6.09
C LYS A 235 25.88 6.49 -6.70
N TRP A 236 25.56 7.68 -6.25
CA TRP A 236 24.40 8.44 -6.67
C TRP A 236 24.80 9.83 -7.15
N GLU A 237 24.08 10.37 -8.13
CA GLU A 237 24.23 11.76 -8.57
C GLU A 237 22.96 12.55 -8.24
N TRP A 238 23.11 13.70 -7.55
CA TRP A 238 21.99 14.51 -7.09
C TRP A 238 21.54 15.52 -8.14
N HIS A 239 20.24 15.58 -8.42
CA HIS A 239 19.57 16.50 -9.33
C HIS A 239 18.47 17.29 -8.62
N PRO A 240 18.65 18.59 -8.31
CA PRO A 240 17.65 19.43 -7.65
C PRO A 240 16.64 20.01 -8.65
N ASP A 241 15.96 19.14 -9.40
CA ASP A 241 15.16 19.52 -10.54
C ASP A 241 13.79 20.14 -10.15
N TRP A 242 13.33 19.91 -8.91
CA TRP A 242 12.02 20.37 -8.43
C TRP A 242 12.00 20.67 -6.94
N SER A 243 10.87 21.22 -6.47
CA SER A 243 10.50 21.38 -5.07
C SER A 243 8.99 21.14 -4.92
N LEU A 244 8.58 20.05 -4.29
CA LEU A 244 7.21 19.57 -4.26
C LEU A 244 6.47 19.90 -2.94
N GLY A 245 7.19 20.31 -1.90
CA GLY A 245 6.65 20.44 -0.54
C GLY A 245 6.59 19.12 0.20
N ASP A 246 5.76 19.01 1.21
CA ASP A 246 5.60 17.78 2.01
C ASP A 246 4.67 16.82 1.27
N THR A 247 5.25 15.90 0.47
CA THR A 247 4.47 14.98 -0.35
C THR A 247 3.99 13.76 0.46
N GLY A 248 3.01 13.03 -0.07
CA GLY A 248 2.65 11.69 0.41
C GLY A 248 3.62 10.60 -0.06
N PHE A 249 3.25 9.35 0.14
CA PHE A 249 4.03 8.15 -0.17
C PHE A 249 3.25 7.20 -1.08
N PRO A 250 3.86 6.67 -2.14
CA PRO A 250 5.11 7.13 -2.76
C PRO A 250 4.92 8.38 -3.63
N ILE A 251 6.02 9.05 -3.99
CA ILE A 251 6.04 9.89 -5.20
C ILE A 251 6.06 8.91 -6.37
N LEU A 252 5.00 8.90 -7.18
CA LEU A 252 4.82 7.94 -8.26
C LEU A 252 5.45 8.44 -9.56
N GLY A 253 6.20 7.57 -10.25
CA GLY A 253 6.61 7.79 -11.63
C GLY A 253 5.60 7.16 -12.60
N TYR A 254 5.04 7.95 -13.53
CA TYR A 254 4.11 7.47 -14.54
C TYR A 254 4.07 8.42 -15.74
N ASP A 255 4.08 7.89 -16.96
CA ASP A 255 3.89 8.67 -18.19
C ASP A 255 2.41 9.02 -18.35
N VAL A 256 2.00 10.17 -17.80
CA VAL A 256 0.60 10.60 -17.67
C VAL A 256 -0.01 10.97 -19.02
N ASN A 257 0.77 11.57 -19.91
CA ASN A 257 0.30 12.11 -21.18
C ASN A 257 0.72 11.27 -22.40
N ASN A 258 1.37 10.13 -22.16
CA ASN A 258 1.84 9.19 -23.18
C ASN A 258 2.81 9.83 -24.20
N ASP A 259 3.70 10.69 -23.71
CA ASP A 259 4.72 11.36 -24.54
C ASP A 259 6.08 10.65 -24.51
N GLY A 260 6.19 9.59 -23.70
CA GLY A 260 7.39 8.77 -23.55
C GLY A 260 8.38 9.29 -22.51
N HIS A 261 8.03 10.33 -21.76
CA HIS A 261 8.76 10.78 -20.59
C HIS A 261 8.04 10.35 -19.31
N LEU A 262 8.80 10.01 -18.29
CA LEU A 262 8.22 9.66 -16.99
C LEU A 262 7.90 10.94 -16.21
N ASP A 263 6.63 11.16 -15.92
CA ASP A 263 6.12 12.23 -15.08
C ASP A 263 6.09 11.80 -13.62
N LEU A 264 5.81 12.74 -12.71
CA LEU A 264 5.59 12.44 -11.30
C LEU A 264 4.14 12.72 -10.90
N ILE A 265 3.54 11.81 -10.10
CA ILE A 265 2.26 12.05 -9.43
C ILE A 265 2.51 12.10 -7.93
N TYR A 266 1.99 13.12 -7.25
CA TYR A 266 2.18 13.30 -5.81
C TYR A 266 1.01 14.04 -5.15
N GLY A 267 0.73 13.68 -3.90
CA GLY A 267 -0.23 14.38 -3.04
C GLY A 267 0.49 15.26 -2.02
N GLN A 268 -0.21 16.24 -1.44
CA GLN A 268 0.30 16.99 -0.29
C GLN A 268 -0.09 16.25 0.99
N GLY A 269 0.92 15.73 1.70
CA GLY A 269 0.73 14.99 2.94
C GLY A 269 0.13 15.83 4.07
N HIS A 270 0.53 17.10 4.19
CA HIS A 270 0.13 18.02 5.25
C HIS A 270 -0.66 19.23 4.77
N GLY A 271 -1.17 19.20 3.56
CA GLY A 271 -1.92 20.29 2.96
C GLY A 271 -2.97 19.81 1.96
N TYR A 272 -3.56 20.77 1.26
CA TYR A 272 -4.44 20.47 0.14
C TYR A 272 -3.65 20.23 -1.13
N GLY A 273 -4.09 19.31 -1.95
CA GLY A 273 -3.68 19.16 -3.33
C GLY A 273 -3.12 17.79 -3.69
N LEU A 274 -3.49 17.42 -4.89
CA LEU A 274 -2.99 16.29 -5.65
C LEU A 274 -2.56 16.83 -7.00
N TYR A 275 -1.35 16.52 -7.40
CA TYR A 275 -0.70 17.12 -8.57
C TYR A 275 0.02 16.08 -9.39
N TRP A 276 0.27 16.43 -10.66
CA TRP A 276 1.29 15.76 -11.45
C TRP A 276 2.29 16.79 -12.00
N LEU A 277 3.53 16.37 -12.13
CA LEU A 277 4.64 17.17 -12.61
C LEU A 277 5.08 16.60 -13.96
N GLU A 278 4.71 17.29 -15.03
CA GLU A 278 5.01 16.89 -16.40
C GLU A 278 6.48 17.09 -16.69
N GLN A 279 7.15 16.03 -17.17
CA GLN A 279 8.51 16.10 -17.67
C GLN A 279 8.49 16.40 -19.16
N THR A 280 9.26 17.40 -19.60
CA THR A 280 9.47 17.71 -21.00
C THR A 280 10.94 18.01 -21.29
N GLY A 281 11.31 18.14 -22.56
CA GLY A 281 12.66 18.51 -22.97
C GLY A 281 13.52 17.32 -23.38
N THR A 282 14.78 17.32 -23.00
CA THR A 282 15.74 16.26 -23.33
C THR A 282 16.43 15.74 -22.08
N PRO A 283 17.04 14.56 -22.10
CA PRO A 283 17.77 14.04 -20.92
C PRO A 283 18.82 14.99 -20.34
N ALA A 284 19.42 15.86 -21.16
CA ALA A 284 20.40 16.86 -20.73
C ALA A 284 19.76 18.17 -20.26
N HIS A 285 18.51 18.44 -20.60
CA HIS A 285 17.80 19.68 -20.28
C HIS A 285 16.32 19.36 -20.06
N ARG A 286 16.00 18.75 -18.92
CA ARG A 286 14.63 18.49 -18.48
C ARG A 286 13.98 19.78 -18.01
N THR A 287 12.69 19.89 -18.27
CA THR A 287 11.85 20.96 -17.72
C THR A 287 10.61 20.34 -17.11
N TRP A 288 10.12 20.94 -16.04
CA TRP A 288 9.04 20.41 -15.24
C TRP A 288 7.89 21.41 -15.14
N THR A 289 6.68 20.96 -15.43
CA THR A 289 5.47 21.80 -15.34
C THR A 289 4.47 21.13 -14.41
N ARG A 290 4.07 21.85 -13.35
CA ARG A 290 3.08 21.35 -12.39
C ARG A 290 1.66 21.54 -12.90
N HIS A 291 0.87 20.47 -12.88
CA HIS A 291 -0.56 20.45 -13.17
C HIS A 291 -1.35 20.04 -11.94
N THR A 292 -2.51 20.67 -11.72
CA THR A 292 -3.43 20.32 -10.64
C THR A 292 -4.30 19.15 -11.07
N ILE A 293 -4.36 18.10 -10.25
CA ILE A 293 -5.34 17.01 -10.40
C ILE A 293 -6.58 17.33 -9.55
N ASP A 294 -6.39 17.55 -8.24
CA ASP A 294 -7.51 17.83 -7.32
C ASP A 294 -7.02 18.62 -6.08
N GLU A 295 -7.67 19.72 -5.76
CA GLU A 295 -7.40 20.53 -4.56
C GLU A 295 -8.59 20.53 -3.59
N SER A 296 -9.57 19.63 -3.78
CA SER A 296 -10.79 19.60 -2.98
C SER A 296 -10.66 18.86 -1.65
N PHE A 297 -9.55 18.17 -1.41
CA PHE A 297 -9.26 17.46 -0.16
C PHE A 297 -7.80 17.64 0.25
N SER A 298 -7.52 17.35 1.51
CA SER A 298 -6.18 17.53 2.09
C SER A 298 -5.61 16.19 2.56
N GLN A 299 -4.29 16.20 2.85
CA GLN A 299 -3.59 15.10 3.50
C GLN A 299 -3.61 13.79 2.69
N SER A 300 -3.27 13.91 1.41
CA SER A 300 -3.05 12.77 0.51
C SER A 300 -1.69 12.13 0.83
N HIS A 301 -1.66 11.21 1.82
CA HIS A 301 -0.43 10.54 2.25
C HIS A 301 -0.15 9.27 1.46
N ALA A 302 -1.16 8.49 1.13
CA ALA A 302 -1.00 7.24 0.38
C ALA A 302 -1.44 7.40 -1.06
N LEU A 303 -0.61 6.93 -2.00
CA LEU A 303 -0.90 6.90 -3.44
C LEU A 303 -0.59 5.51 -3.98
N LEU A 304 -1.45 5.04 -4.89
CA LEU A 304 -1.28 3.75 -5.56
C LEU A 304 -1.74 3.86 -7.02
N LEU A 305 -1.02 3.26 -7.95
CA LEU A 305 -1.47 3.04 -9.32
C LEU A 305 -1.80 1.56 -9.51
N THR A 306 -3.05 1.26 -9.86
CA THR A 306 -3.52 -0.11 -10.09
C THR A 306 -4.75 -0.11 -11.00
N ASP A 307 -4.85 -1.11 -11.86
CA ASP A 307 -6.00 -1.30 -12.76
C ASP A 307 -7.15 -1.97 -12.00
N ILE A 308 -8.09 -1.15 -11.49
CA ILE A 308 -9.23 -1.62 -10.70
C ILE A 308 -10.49 -1.84 -11.52
N ASP A 309 -10.51 -1.47 -12.79
CA ASP A 309 -11.66 -1.68 -13.66
C ASP A 309 -11.39 -2.68 -14.79
N GLY A 310 -10.18 -3.21 -14.87
CA GLY A 310 -9.78 -4.27 -15.81
C GLY A 310 -9.64 -3.77 -17.25
N ASP A 311 -9.46 -2.47 -17.48
CA ASP A 311 -9.34 -1.89 -18.83
C ASP A 311 -7.89 -1.90 -19.36
N GLY A 312 -6.93 -2.33 -18.55
CA GLY A 312 -5.50 -2.43 -18.87
C GLY A 312 -4.74 -1.12 -18.65
N GLN A 313 -5.36 -0.09 -18.07
CA GLN A 313 -4.72 1.15 -17.66
C GLN A 313 -4.92 1.32 -16.15
N PRO A 314 -3.89 1.74 -15.40
CA PRO A 314 -4.05 1.92 -13.98
C PRO A 314 -4.86 3.17 -13.64
N GLU A 315 -5.70 3.08 -12.62
CA GLU A 315 -6.24 4.22 -11.90
C GLU A 315 -5.29 4.67 -10.80
N LEU A 316 -5.28 5.98 -10.54
CA LEU A 316 -4.65 6.54 -9.35
C LEU A 316 -5.62 6.43 -8.18
N ILE A 317 -5.20 5.72 -7.13
CA ILE A 317 -5.95 5.56 -5.88
C ILE A 317 -5.28 6.42 -4.82
N THR A 318 -6.07 7.25 -4.13
CA THR A 318 -5.59 8.05 -2.99
C THR A 318 -6.76 8.52 -2.15
N GLY A 319 -6.47 9.06 -0.97
CA GLY A 319 -7.50 9.58 -0.09
C GLY A 319 -6.95 10.43 1.03
N LYS A 320 -7.85 10.83 1.91
CA LYS A 320 -7.51 11.69 3.03
C LYS A 320 -7.08 10.89 4.24
N ARG A 321 -5.86 11.17 4.75
CA ARG A 321 -5.46 10.78 6.11
C ARG A 321 -6.24 11.62 7.13
N TYR A 322 -6.90 10.98 8.06
CA TYR A 322 -7.73 11.69 9.04
C TYR A 322 -6.89 12.34 10.14
N ARG A 323 -7.21 13.61 10.48
CA ARG A 323 -6.65 14.38 11.59
C ARG A 323 -5.12 14.41 11.64
N GLY A 324 -4.46 14.73 10.53
CA GLY A 324 -3.02 14.95 10.53
C GLY A 324 -2.59 15.93 11.63
N HIS A 325 -1.44 15.67 12.25
CA HIS A 325 -0.87 16.43 13.37
C HIS A 325 -1.89 16.76 14.48
N SER A 326 -2.67 15.75 14.90
CA SER A 326 -3.68 15.89 15.96
C SER A 326 -4.72 16.98 15.67
N GLY A 327 -5.04 17.19 14.39
CA GLY A 327 -6.02 18.17 13.94
C GLY A 327 -5.48 19.57 13.64
N ASN A 328 -4.16 19.74 13.59
CA ASN A 328 -3.55 21.06 13.34
C ASN A 328 -3.29 21.35 11.86
N ASP A 329 -3.27 20.34 11.00
CA ASP A 329 -3.06 20.53 9.57
C ASP A 329 -4.27 21.17 8.88
N PRO A 330 -4.07 21.90 7.77
CA PRO A 330 -5.14 22.38 6.93
C PRO A 330 -6.11 21.25 6.53
N GLY A 331 -7.40 21.47 6.73
CA GLY A 331 -8.44 20.49 6.36
C GLY A 331 -8.50 19.24 7.25
N SER A 332 -7.82 19.21 8.41
CA SER A 332 -7.80 18.02 9.31
C SER A 332 -9.17 17.48 9.67
N TYR A 333 -10.18 18.34 9.76
CA TYR A 333 -11.56 17.99 10.12
C TYR A 333 -12.51 17.91 8.92
N ASP A 334 -12.00 18.06 7.70
CA ASP A 334 -12.81 17.90 6.51
C ASP A 334 -13.24 16.42 6.37
N PRO A 335 -14.33 16.15 5.63
CA PRO A 335 -14.80 14.79 5.41
C PRO A 335 -13.71 13.87 4.88
N VAL A 336 -13.60 12.68 5.46
CA VAL A 336 -12.67 11.64 5.03
C VAL A 336 -13.17 11.03 3.73
N VAL A 337 -12.28 10.89 2.78
CA VAL A 337 -12.57 10.41 1.43
C VAL A 337 -11.49 9.44 0.95
N LEU A 338 -11.90 8.50 0.10
CA LEU A 338 -11.03 7.66 -0.71
C LEU A 338 -11.53 7.75 -2.15
N TYR A 339 -10.63 8.05 -3.07
CA TYR A 339 -10.93 8.30 -4.47
C TYR A 339 -10.10 7.40 -5.40
N ALA A 340 -10.68 7.11 -6.56
CA ALA A 340 -9.97 6.62 -7.74
C ALA A 340 -10.05 7.67 -8.85
N TYR A 341 -8.99 7.80 -9.62
CA TYR A 341 -8.91 8.70 -10.76
C TYR A 341 -8.50 7.90 -12.00
N ARG A 342 -9.38 7.82 -12.98
CA ARG A 342 -9.01 7.37 -14.32
C ARG A 342 -8.14 8.43 -15.00
N ILE A 343 -7.11 7.97 -15.67
CA ILE A 343 -6.15 8.83 -16.37
C ILE A 343 -6.43 8.75 -17.87
N ASP A 344 -6.84 9.86 -18.48
CA ASP A 344 -6.85 9.97 -19.93
C ASP A 344 -5.47 10.38 -20.41
N ARG A 345 -4.68 9.41 -20.81
CA ARG A 345 -3.30 9.60 -21.27
C ARG A 345 -3.17 10.36 -22.58
N THR A 346 -4.27 10.61 -23.29
CA THR A 346 -4.25 11.44 -24.51
C THR A 346 -4.25 12.92 -24.17
N THR A 347 -4.86 13.27 -23.05
CA THR A 347 -5.07 14.67 -22.62
C THR A 347 -4.38 15.03 -21.32
N GLY A 348 -3.81 14.05 -20.60
CA GLY A 348 -3.26 14.26 -19.25
C GLY A 348 -4.32 14.66 -18.22
N THR A 349 -5.57 14.23 -18.42
CA THR A 349 -6.68 14.60 -17.52
C THR A 349 -7.13 13.45 -16.64
N PHE A 350 -7.64 13.80 -15.45
CA PHE A 350 -8.04 12.85 -14.42
C PHE A 350 -9.54 12.93 -14.15
N THR A 351 -10.22 11.79 -14.17
CA THR A 351 -11.66 11.69 -13.88
C THR A 351 -11.88 10.98 -12.57
N ARG A 352 -12.35 11.71 -11.55
CA ARG A 352 -12.55 11.22 -10.19
C ARG A 352 -13.78 10.33 -10.03
N THR A 353 -13.62 9.23 -9.32
CA THR A 353 -14.69 8.38 -8.76
C THR A 353 -14.51 8.28 -7.25
N THR A 354 -15.59 8.35 -6.49
CA THR A 354 -15.57 8.19 -5.03
C THR A 354 -15.69 6.71 -4.69
N LEU A 355 -14.67 6.16 -4.02
CA LEU A 355 -14.67 4.80 -3.49
C LEU A 355 -15.31 4.76 -2.11
N SER A 356 -14.94 5.71 -1.25
CA SER A 356 -15.50 5.87 0.09
C SER A 356 -15.59 7.35 0.45
N ALA A 357 -16.60 7.72 1.23
CA ALA A 357 -16.82 9.08 1.70
C ALA A 357 -17.42 9.08 3.11
N ASN A 358 -17.36 10.25 3.76
CA ASN A 358 -17.99 10.52 5.05
C ASN A 358 -17.52 9.58 6.19
N GLY A 359 -16.24 9.19 6.19
CA GLY A 359 -15.65 8.46 7.29
C GLY A 359 -15.86 6.95 7.27
N THR A 360 -16.21 6.37 6.11
CA THR A 360 -16.32 4.91 6.00
C THR A 360 -14.93 4.27 5.91
N ALA A 361 -14.06 4.73 5.01
CA ALA A 361 -12.67 4.30 4.91
C ALA A 361 -11.77 5.51 4.67
N SER A 362 -10.54 5.46 5.13
CA SER A 362 -9.50 6.49 4.94
C SER A 362 -8.24 5.86 4.37
N ALA A 363 -7.38 6.68 3.80
CA ALA A 363 -6.00 6.30 3.56
C ALA A 363 -5.17 6.70 4.79
N GLY A 364 -4.29 5.80 5.26
CA GLY A 364 -3.19 6.14 6.14
C GLY A 364 -1.97 6.53 5.32
N THR A 365 -0.86 5.82 5.54
CA THR A 365 0.38 6.01 4.77
C THR A 365 0.54 5.00 3.65
N GLN A 366 -0.26 3.94 3.63
CA GLN A 366 -0.24 2.90 2.61
C GLN A 366 -1.65 2.49 2.19
N ILE A 367 -1.77 2.08 0.92
CA ILE A 367 -2.93 1.40 0.32
C ILE A 367 -2.37 0.22 -0.45
N ILE A 368 -3.02 -0.93 -0.37
CA ILE A 368 -2.66 -2.12 -1.13
C ILE A 368 -3.78 -2.58 -2.03
N ALA A 369 -3.43 -3.30 -3.09
CA ALA A 369 -4.35 -3.86 -4.07
C ALA A 369 -4.00 -5.32 -4.37
N ALA A 370 -4.99 -6.18 -4.35
CA ALA A 370 -4.89 -7.59 -4.74
C ALA A 370 -6.30 -8.14 -5.00
N ASP A 371 -6.38 -9.29 -5.67
CA ASP A 371 -7.59 -10.11 -5.74
C ASP A 371 -7.67 -10.95 -4.45
N PHE A 372 -8.29 -10.39 -3.40
CA PHE A 372 -8.31 -11.01 -2.06
C PHE A 372 -9.32 -12.17 -1.96
N ASP A 373 -10.38 -12.16 -2.75
CA ASP A 373 -11.44 -13.19 -2.70
C ASP A 373 -11.40 -14.14 -3.89
N HIS A 374 -10.40 -13.99 -4.77
CA HIS A 374 -10.15 -14.81 -5.95
C HIS A 374 -11.34 -14.84 -6.92
N ASP A 375 -12.03 -13.70 -7.06
CA ASP A 375 -13.12 -13.59 -8.03
C ASP A 375 -12.67 -13.04 -9.39
N GLY A 376 -11.44 -12.53 -9.47
CA GLY A 376 -10.77 -12.11 -10.70
C GLY A 376 -10.79 -10.61 -10.95
N ASP A 377 -11.29 -9.79 -10.01
CA ASP A 377 -11.09 -8.35 -10.02
C ASP A 377 -10.15 -7.90 -8.88
N ILE A 378 -9.70 -6.66 -8.93
CA ILE A 378 -8.74 -6.14 -7.96
C ILE A 378 -9.46 -5.40 -6.86
N ASP A 379 -9.33 -5.91 -5.65
CA ASP A 379 -9.76 -5.30 -4.42
C ASP A 379 -8.72 -4.34 -3.87
N LEU A 380 -9.11 -3.55 -2.86
CA LEU A 380 -8.24 -2.64 -2.14
C LEU A 380 -8.27 -2.92 -0.64
N ALA A 381 -7.19 -2.58 0.04
CA ALA A 381 -7.19 -2.48 1.49
C ALA A 381 -6.45 -1.22 1.95
N SER A 382 -6.94 -0.63 3.03
CA SER A 382 -6.36 0.58 3.61
C SER A 382 -6.44 0.55 5.14
N ALA A 383 -5.49 1.21 5.79
CA ALA A 383 -5.51 1.42 7.21
C ALA A 383 -5.42 2.92 7.54
N GLY A 384 -5.71 3.29 8.76
CA GLY A 384 -5.63 4.67 9.24
C GLY A 384 -6.28 4.82 10.61
N LYS A 385 -6.40 6.04 11.08
CA LYS A 385 -7.03 6.34 12.38
C LYS A 385 -8.50 5.92 12.47
N LEU A 386 -9.14 5.57 11.35
CA LEU A 386 -10.49 5.02 11.30
C LEU A 386 -10.54 3.49 11.41
N GLY A 387 -9.38 2.85 11.50
CA GLY A 387 -9.24 1.40 11.53
C GLY A 387 -8.82 0.82 10.18
N VAL A 388 -8.86 -0.50 10.09
CA VAL A 388 -8.45 -1.28 8.92
C VAL A 388 -9.68 -1.62 8.09
N HIS A 389 -9.58 -1.42 6.78
CA HIS A 389 -10.67 -1.64 5.84
C HIS A 389 -10.23 -2.52 4.69
N PHE A 390 -11.07 -3.48 4.37
CA PHE A 390 -11.10 -4.18 3.10
C PHE A 390 -12.17 -3.55 2.21
N LEU A 391 -11.84 -3.24 0.98
CA LEU A 391 -12.75 -2.66 0.00
C LEU A 391 -12.92 -3.69 -1.14
N GLU A 392 -14.01 -4.43 -1.06
CA GLU A 392 -14.43 -5.40 -2.08
C GLU A 392 -14.79 -4.66 -3.37
N ASN A 393 -14.14 -5.00 -4.47
CA ASN A 393 -14.51 -4.52 -5.80
C ASN A 393 -15.83 -5.19 -6.23
N LEU A 394 -16.68 -4.47 -6.90
CA LEU A 394 -17.98 -4.98 -7.33
C LEU A 394 -18.08 -5.20 -8.84
N GLN A 395 -16.95 -5.21 -9.55
CA GLN A 395 -16.90 -5.48 -10.99
C GLN A 395 -17.32 -6.93 -11.27
N ILE A 396 -16.80 -7.86 -10.50
CA ILE A 396 -17.16 -9.28 -10.55
C ILE A 396 -17.87 -9.65 -9.24
N ASN A 397 -19.12 -10.02 -9.33
CA ASN A 397 -19.97 -10.29 -8.17
C ASN A 397 -20.17 -11.79 -7.94
N ASN A 398 -19.08 -12.52 -7.74
CA ASN A 398 -19.13 -13.95 -7.41
C ASN A 398 -19.02 -14.25 -5.92
N VAL A 399 -18.83 -13.21 -5.09
CA VAL A 399 -18.59 -13.34 -3.65
C VAL A 399 -19.84 -13.83 -2.94
N PRO A 400 -19.72 -14.81 -2.02
CA PRO A 400 -20.84 -15.32 -1.24
C PRO A 400 -21.57 -14.23 -0.45
N LYS A 401 -22.88 -14.39 -0.27
CA LYS A 401 -23.74 -13.45 0.45
C LYS A 401 -23.20 -13.08 1.84
N ALA A 402 -22.63 -14.02 2.57
CA ALA A 402 -22.10 -13.82 3.91
C ALA A 402 -20.99 -12.75 3.95
N THR A 403 -20.09 -12.74 2.97
CA THR A 403 -19.01 -11.73 2.86
C THR A 403 -19.56 -10.36 2.55
N ARG A 404 -20.54 -10.27 1.65
CA ARG A 404 -21.14 -8.99 1.22
C ARG A 404 -22.03 -8.35 2.28
N GLU A 405 -22.58 -9.17 3.17
CA GLU A 405 -23.52 -8.73 4.21
C GLU A 405 -22.89 -8.69 5.60
N ALA A 406 -21.59 -8.98 5.73
CA ALA A 406 -20.89 -8.85 7.00
C ALA A 406 -21.14 -7.47 7.61
N GLN A 407 -21.61 -7.44 8.85
CA GLN A 407 -21.86 -6.18 9.53
C GLN A 407 -20.53 -5.49 9.79
N GLN A 408 -20.41 -4.24 9.34
CA GLN A 408 -19.24 -3.43 9.61
C GLN A 408 -19.12 -3.18 11.11
N PRO A 409 -17.96 -3.46 11.74
CA PRO A 409 -17.74 -3.09 13.12
C PRO A 409 -17.96 -1.60 13.31
N ILE A 410 -18.64 -1.22 14.38
CA ILE A 410 -18.88 0.19 14.69
C ILE A 410 -17.79 0.64 15.66
N ASN A 411 -16.98 1.60 15.24
CA ASN A 411 -16.05 2.25 16.16
C ASN A 411 -16.84 3.13 17.15
N ARG A 412 -17.12 2.58 18.34
CA ARG A 412 -17.83 3.28 19.41
C ARG A 412 -16.94 4.20 20.24
N ASN A 413 -15.64 4.13 20.00
CA ASN A 413 -14.64 4.93 20.72
C ASN A 413 -14.23 6.18 19.93
N TRP A 414 -15.00 6.51 18.90
CA TRP A 414 -14.79 7.73 18.13
C TRP A 414 -15.01 8.99 18.99
N PRO A 415 -14.18 10.07 18.90
CA PRO A 415 -13.11 10.18 17.92
C PRO A 415 -11.91 9.27 18.14
N PHE A 416 -11.46 8.99 19.37
CA PHE A 416 -10.38 8.03 19.67
C PHE A 416 -10.41 7.66 21.15
N PRO A 417 -10.33 6.35 21.51
CA PRO A 417 -10.35 5.92 22.90
C PRO A 417 -9.15 6.42 23.70
N ASN A 418 -8.05 6.70 23.01
CA ASN A 418 -6.78 7.10 23.59
C ASN A 418 -6.44 8.58 23.37
N GLU A 419 -7.37 9.39 22.85
CA GLU A 419 -7.15 10.82 22.65
C GLU A 419 -6.75 11.49 23.96
N GLY A 420 -5.58 12.14 23.97
CA GLY A 420 -5.00 12.79 25.14
C GLY A 420 -4.48 11.83 26.20
N LYS A 421 -4.33 10.54 25.91
CA LYS A 421 -3.69 9.55 26.79
C LYS A 421 -2.47 8.97 26.10
N ASP A 422 -1.36 8.99 26.81
CA ASP A 422 -0.17 8.27 26.37
C ASP A 422 -0.39 6.77 26.56
N VAL A 423 -0.12 6.01 25.52
CA VAL A 423 -0.05 4.56 25.58
C VAL A 423 1.45 4.21 25.63
N PRO A 424 1.87 3.28 26.49
CA PRO A 424 3.27 2.89 26.55
C PRO A 424 3.81 2.60 25.16
N GLN A 425 4.95 3.22 24.84
CA GLN A 425 5.68 2.87 23.61
C GLN A 425 6.12 1.41 23.71
N GLU A 426 6.32 0.77 22.57
CA GLU A 426 7.00 -0.51 22.53
C GLU A 426 8.36 -0.35 23.21
N ASP A 427 8.65 -1.23 24.17
CA ASP A 427 9.98 -1.26 24.76
C ASP A 427 10.97 -1.54 23.65
N GLY A 428 11.91 -0.61 23.43
CA GLY A 428 13.08 -0.89 22.61
C GLY A 428 13.83 -2.10 23.17
N PRO A 429 14.83 -2.65 22.46
CA PRO A 429 15.61 -3.77 22.96
C PRO A 429 16.18 -3.43 24.32
N GLN A 430 15.91 -4.28 25.32
CA GLN A 430 16.58 -4.23 26.62
C GLN A 430 18.01 -4.71 26.50
#